data_d9d17c9f43fd17c1f60ded52e37d2b00
#
_entry.id   d9d17c9f43fd17c1f60ded52e37d2b00
#
_cell.length_a   1.000
_cell.length_b   1.000
_cell.length_c   1.000
_cell.angle_alpha   90.00
_cell.angle_beta   90.00
_cell.angle_gamma   90.00
#
_symmetry.space_group_name_H-M   'P 1'
#
loop_
_entity.id
_entity.type
_entity.pdbx_description
1 polymer ?
#
loop_
_entity_poly.entity_id
_entity_poly.type
_entity_poly.pdbx_seq_one_letter_code
_entity_poly.pdbx_strand_id
1 'polypeptide(L)'
;MSVDRAQEAEGSEAEAVATAAAVHYYTTADVRLNIRSGPGTSYSIVGSLPGGSRVPIYCQTPGTTVTGTYGTSNIWDNISSGEFISDAYVNTGSDGYVASRCS
;
A
#
# COMPACT_ATOMS: atom_id res chain seq x y z
N MET A 1 -8.28 -11.29 -22.16
CA MET A 1 -7.48 -11.59 -21.80
C MET A 1 -6.93 -11.15 -21.35
N SER A 2 -7.74 -11.41 -21.44
CA SER A 2 -6.96 -11.53 -20.97
C SER A 2 -6.68 -11.20 -20.60
N VAL A 3 -7.24 -11.67 -20.26
CA VAL A 3 -6.62 -11.86 -19.77
C VAL A 3 -6.28 -11.70 -19.55
N ASP A 4 -6.84 -11.95 -19.60
CA ASP A 4 -6.22 -12.17 -19.32
C ASP A 4 -6.11 -12.18 -19.20
N ARG A 5 -6.64 -12.50 -19.13
CA ARG A 5 -6.34 -12.82 -18.85
C ARG A 5 -6.25 -12.90 -18.55
N ALA A 6 -7.02 -13.32 -18.61
CA ALA A 6 -6.74 -13.57 -18.26
C ALA A 6 -6.85 -13.47 -17.89
N GLN A 7 -7.50 -13.66 -17.75
CA GLN A 7 -7.32 -13.76 -17.38
C GLN A 7 -7.55 -13.69 -17.04
N GLU A 8 -8.24 -14.07 -16.98
CA GLU A 8 -8.21 -14.14 -16.66
C GLU A 8 -8.57 -14.18 -16.39
N ALA A 9 -9.31 -14.68 -16.52
CA ALA A 9 -9.41 -14.86 -16.18
C ALA A 9 -9.93 -14.96 -15.85
N GLU A 10 -10.68 -15.26 -15.71
CA GLU A 10 -10.79 -15.43 -15.32
C GLU A 10 -11.34 -15.35 -14.78
N GLY A 11 -12.18 -15.70 -14.77
CA GLY A 11 -12.47 -15.76 -14.14
C GLY A 11 -12.97 -15.48 -13.85
N SER A 12 -13.71 -15.80 -13.48
CA SER A 12 -13.83 -15.42 -13.26
C SER A 12 -13.47 -14.71 -13.23
N GLU A 13 -13.63 -14.78 -13.35
CA GLU A 13 -13.00 -14.03 -13.57
C GLU A 13 -13.36 -12.59 -13.64
N ALA A 14 -14.39 -12.12 -13.70
CA ALA A 14 -14.75 -10.76 -14.04
C ALA A 14 -14.73 -9.83 -12.86
N GLU A 15 -15.25 -10.19 -11.76
CA GLU A 15 -15.23 -9.32 -10.59
C GLU A 15 -13.83 -9.13 -10.05
N ALA A 16 -12.98 -10.11 -10.22
CA ALA A 16 -11.59 -9.96 -9.82
C ALA A 16 -10.90 -8.89 -10.66
N VAL A 17 -11.22 -8.84 -11.94
CA VAL A 17 -10.68 -7.82 -12.83
C VAL A 17 -11.16 -6.44 -12.40
N ALA A 18 -12.43 -6.29 -12.08
CA ALA A 18 -12.97 -5.01 -11.65
C ALA A 18 -12.32 -4.55 -10.35
N THR A 19 -12.09 -5.47 -9.42
CA THR A 19 -11.43 -5.14 -8.16
C THR A 19 -10.01 -4.67 -8.39
N ALA A 20 -9.28 -5.36 -9.27
CA ALA A 20 -7.91 -4.99 -9.58
C ALA A 20 -7.85 -3.60 -10.21
N ALA A 21 -8.85 -3.25 -11.03
CA ALA A 21 -8.87 -1.94 -11.66
C ALA A 21 -9.04 -0.80 -10.67
N ALA A 22 -9.49 -1.08 -9.45
CA ALA A 22 -9.68 -0.05 -8.44
C ALA A 22 -8.40 0.26 -7.66
N VAL A 23 -7.32 -0.49 -7.87
CA VAL A 23 -6.06 -0.27 -7.16
C VAL A 23 -5.32 0.91 -7.79
N HIS A 24 -4.91 1.83 -6.94
CA HIS A 24 -4.13 2.98 -7.36
C HIS A 24 -2.69 2.86 -6.87
N TYR A 25 -1.77 3.47 -7.61
CA TYR A 25 -0.35 3.47 -7.28
C TYR A 25 0.07 4.85 -6.82
N TYR A 26 1.01 4.88 -5.88
CA TYR A 26 1.52 6.12 -5.29
C TYR A 26 3.03 6.04 -5.20
N THR A 27 3.68 7.21 -5.11
CA THR A 27 5.14 7.28 -5.03
C THR A 27 5.55 7.55 -3.60
N THR A 28 6.55 6.80 -3.12
CA THR A 28 7.12 7.01 -1.78
C THR A 28 8.07 8.20 -1.79
N ALA A 29 8.35 8.74 -0.60
CA ALA A 29 9.32 9.82 -0.44
C ALA A 29 10.71 9.37 -0.90
N ASP A 30 11.60 10.34 -1.11
CA ASP A 30 12.96 10.07 -1.60
C ASP A 30 13.87 9.65 -0.45
N VAL A 31 13.46 8.62 0.29
CA VAL A 31 14.23 8.02 1.39
C VAL A 31 14.01 6.52 1.33
N ARG A 32 14.98 5.76 1.85
CA ARG A 32 14.81 4.32 1.97
C ARG A 32 13.74 4.07 3.04
N LEU A 33 12.77 3.24 2.70
CA LEU A 33 11.60 3.01 3.55
C LEU A 33 11.51 1.55 3.94
N ASN A 34 11.42 1.28 5.24
CA ASN A 34 11.28 -0.08 5.74
C ASN A 34 9.88 -0.60 5.48
N ILE A 35 9.81 -1.88 5.09
CA ILE A 35 8.56 -2.62 4.96
C ILE A 35 8.40 -3.47 6.22
N ARG A 36 7.25 -3.37 6.87
CA ARG A 36 6.96 -4.10 8.10
C ARG A 36 5.95 -5.21 7.83
N SER A 37 5.96 -6.23 8.68
CA SER A 37 5.04 -7.35 8.55
C SER A 37 3.61 -7.00 8.99
N GLY A 38 3.42 -5.84 9.59
CA GLY A 38 2.13 -5.36 10.06
C GLY A 38 2.13 -3.86 10.21
N PRO A 39 1.00 -3.28 10.62
CA PRO A 39 0.82 -1.83 10.64
C PRO A 39 1.44 -1.19 11.88
N GLY A 40 2.76 -1.18 11.98
CA GLY A 40 3.42 -0.53 13.10
C GLY A 40 4.89 -0.79 13.18
N THR A 41 5.58 0.04 13.95
CA THR A 41 7.02 -0.07 14.13
C THR A 41 7.42 -1.20 15.08
N SER A 42 6.46 -1.81 15.78
CA SER A 42 6.72 -2.99 16.60
C SER A 42 6.72 -4.29 15.79
N TYR A 43 6.25 -4.24 14.55
CA TYR A 43 6.30 -5.39 13.66
C TYR A 43 7.67 -5.52 13.01
N SER A 44 8.03 -6.74 12.65
CA SER A 44 9.34 -7.03 12.06
C SER A 44 9.51 -6.32 10.72
N ILE A 45 10.73 -5.88 10.43
CA ILE A 45 11.10 -5.39 9.12
C ILE A 45 11.27 -6.60 8.21
N VAL A 46 10.50 -6.66 7.12
CA VAL A 46 10.55 -7.77 6.19
C VAL A 46 11.15 -7.38 4.85
N GLY A 47 11.50 -6.12 4.68
CA GLY A 47 12.12 -5.64 3.45
C GLY A 47 12.30 -4.14 3.49
N SER A 48 12.72 -3.57 2.37
CA SER A 48 12.83 -2.12 2.23
C SER A 48 12.60 -1.71 0.79
N LEU A 49 12.25 -0.42 0.61
CA LEU A 49 12.06 0.19 -0.69
C LEU A 49 13.08 1.30 -0.88
N PRO A 50 13.67 1.43 -2.06
CA PRO A 50 14.48 2.61 -2.36
C PRO A 50 13.59 3.84 -2.43
N GLY A 51 14.19 5.01 -2.24
CA GLY A 51 13.46 6.27 -2.33
C GLY A 51 12.78 6.44 -3.67
N GLY A 52 11.60 7.06 -3.66
CA GLY A 52 10.85 7.32 -4.87
C GLY A 52 10.23 6.09 -5.52
N SER A 53 9.99 5.04 -4.76
CA SER A 53 9.38 3.81 -5.29
C SER A 53 7.90 4.03 -5.59
N ARG A 54 7.41 3.38 -6.63
CA ARG A 54 5.99 3.37 -6.96
C ARG A 54 5.36 2.11 -6.39
N VAL A 55 4.34 2.28 -5.54
CA VAL A 55 3.72 1.17 -4.83
C VAL A 55 2.20 1.20 -4.99
N PRO A 56 1.58 0.01 -5.03
CA PRO A 56 0.11 -0.06 -4.94
C PRO A 56 -0.31 0.06 -3.48
N ILE A 57 -1.50 0.58 -3.24
CA ILE A 57 -2.11 0.54 -1.91
C ILE A 57 -3.40 -0.25 -2.04
N TYR A 58 -3.42 -1.44 -1.47
CA TYR A 58 -4.59 -2.32 -1.54
C TYR A 58 -5.61 -2.01 -0.46
N CYS A 59 -5.12 -1.68 0.73
CA CYS A 59 -5.97 -1.28 1.85
C CYS A 59 -5.13 -0.50 2.85
N GLN A 60 -5.77 0.16 3.78
CA GLN A 60 -5.08 0.98 4.79
C GLN A 60 -5.68 0.69 6.17
N THR A 61 -4.84 0.78 7.19
CA THR A 61 -5.27 0.50 8.56
C THR A 61 -4.48 1.38 9.53
N PRO A 62 -5.08 1.75 10.67
CA PRO A 62 -4.33 2.52 11.67
C PRO A 62 -3.33 1.65 12.39
N GLY A 63 -2.25 2.27 12.84
CA GLY A 63 -1.20 1.60 13.60
C GLY A 63 -0.35 2.62 14.32
N THR A 64 0.97 2.36 14.42
CA THR A 64 1.89 3.27 15.10
C THR A 64 1.91 4.63 14.42
N THR A 65 1.83 5.70 15.21
CA THR A 65 1.96 7.07 14.69
C THR A 65 3.42 7.31 14.29
N VAL A 66 3.61 7.82 13.08
CA VAL A 66 4.93 8.10 12.51
C VAL A 66 4.93 9.51 11.97
N THR A 67 6.03 10.24 12.20
CA THR A 67 6.27 11.52 11.57
C THR A 67 7.28 11.31 10.45
N GLY A 68 6.88 11.62 9.23
CA GLY A 68 7.70 11.41 8.04
C GLY A 68 7.67 12.60 7.10
N THR A 69 8.12 12.36 5.87
CA THR A 69 8.27 13.41 4.87
C THR A 69 6.97 14.17 4.59
N TYR A 70 5.84 13.48 4.62
CA TYR A 70 4.55 14.08 4.28
C TYR A 70 3.70 14.39 5.51
N GLY A 71 4.30 14.39 6.70
CA GLY A 71 3.62 14.78 7.93
C GLY A 71 3.51 13.65 8.92
N THR A 72 2.66 13.83 9.93
CA THR A 72 2.43 12.86 10.98
C THR A 72 1.16 12.08 10.67
N SER A 73 1.25 10.76 10.74
CA SER A 73 0.12 9.90 10.42
C SER A 73 0.20 8.60 11.21
N ASN A 74 -0.96 8.04 11.54
CA ASN A 74 -1.04 6.70 12.08
C ASN A 74 -1.51 5.69 11.04
N ILE A 75 -1.64 6.11 9.79
CA ILE A 75 -2.11 5.25 8.71
C ILE A 75 -0.95 4.40 8.18
N TRP A 76 -1.22 3.13 7.96
CA TRP A 76 -0.27 2.19 7.35
C TRP A 76 -0.89 1.63 6.09
N ASP A 77 -0.07 1.56 5.04
CA ASP A 77 -0.51 1.18 3.71
C ASP A 77 -0.09 -0.26 3.43
N ASN A 78 -1.06 -1.10 3.10
CA ASN A 78 -0.78 -2.47 2.68
C ASN A 78 -0.41 -2.47 1.20
N ILE A 79 0.81 -2.88 0.91
CA ILE A 79 1.35 -2.87 -0.45
C ILE A 79 1.49 -4.27 -1.05
N SER A 80 1.37 -5.30 -0.22
CA SER A 80 1.41 -6.70 -0.62
C SER A 80 1.01 -7.54 0.59
N SER A 81 0.80 -8.83 0.39
CA SER A 81 0.41 -9.71 1.49
C SER A 81 1.48 -9.69 2.58
N GLY A 82 1.09 -9.28 3.78
CA GLY A 82 2.00 -9.22 4.93
C GLY A 82 3.04 -8.10 4.83
N GLU A 83 2.82 -7.09 3.99
CA GLU A 83 3.76 -5.99 3.81
C GLU A 83 3.07 -4.66 3.97
N PHE A 84 3.56 -3.86 4.91
CA PHE A 84 2.98 -2.56 5.24
C PHE A 84 4.07 -1.50 5.30
N ILE A 85 3.72 -0.29 4.86
CA ILE A 85 4.60 0.88 4.98
C ILE A 85 3.83 2.02 5.61
N SER A 86 4.55 2.94 6.27
CA SER A 86 3.91 4.10 6.89
C SER A 86 3.46 5.10 5.82
N ASP A 87 2.20 5.50 5.89
CA ASP A 87 1.63 6.51 4.99
C ASP A 87 2.32 7.87 5.13
N ALA A 88 2.99 8.12 6.25
CA ALA A 88 3.73 9.37 6.47
C ALA A 88 4.85 9.59 5.44
N TYR A 89 5.24 8.53 4.73
CA TYR A 89 6.26 8.58 3.70
C TYR A 89 5.71 8.32 2.30
N VAL A 90 4.41 8.37 2.11
CA VAL A 90 3.78 8.11 0.81
C VAL A 90 3.01 9.33 0.35
N ASN A 91 3.32 9.78 -0.86
CA ASN A 91 2.64 10.93 -1.44
C ASN A 91 1.31 10.49 -2.05
N THR A 92 0.26 10.53 -1.24
CA THR A 92 -1.09 10.16 -1.70
C THR A 92 -1.90 11.38 -2.12
N GLY A 93 -1.40 12.58 -1.80
CA GLY A 93 -2.16 13.80 -2.06
C GLY A 93 -3.23 14.08 -1.01
N SER A 94 -3.27 13.31 0.06
CA SER A 94 -4.27 13.45 1.12
C SER A 94 -3.64 13.15 2.48
N ASP A 95 -4.13 13.79 3.52
CA ASP A 95 -3.72 13.50 4.89
C ASP A 95 -4.51 12.33 5.47
N GLY A 96 -5.57 11.92 4.82
CA GLY A 96 -6.45 10.86 5.30
C GLY A 96 -6.34 9.60 4.44
N TYR A 97 -7.33 8.75 4.59
CA TYR A 97 -7.37 7.48 3.87
C TYR A 97 -7.71 7.69 2.39
N VAL A 98 -7.03 6.95 1.54
CA VAL A 98 -7.27 6.95 0.09
C VAL A 98 -7.68 5.58 -0.41
N ALA A 99 -7.80 4.59 0.46
CA ALA A 99 -8.20 3.23 0.11
C ALA A 99 -9.10 2.68 1.22
N SER A 100 -9.70 1.53 0.94
CA SER A 100 -10.54 0.84 1.93
C SER A 100 -9.72 0.42 3.13
N ARG A 101 -10.37 0.31 4.29
CA ARG A 101 -9.71 -0.25 5.48
C ARG A 101 -9.36 -1.70 5.25
N CYS A 102 -8.20 -2.11 5.76
CA CYS A 102 -7.86 -3.53 5.83
C CYS A 102 -8.78 -4.19 6.84
N SER A 103 -9.28 -5.35 6.54
CA SER A 103 -10.18 -6.05 7.45
C SER A 103 -9.43 -6.95 8.41
#